data_c6bea96c71223bf7539a2eeebf4bcf08
#
_entry.id   c6bea96c71223bf7539a2eeebf4bcf08
#
_cell.length_a   1.000
_cell.length_b   1.000
_cell.length_c   1.000
_cell.angle_alpha   90.00
_cell.angle_beta   90.00
_cell.angle_gamma   90.00
#
_symmetry.space_group_name_H-M   'P 1'
#
loop_
_entity.id
_entity.type
_entity.pdbx_description
1 polymer ?
#
loop_
_entity_poly.entity_id
_entity_poly.type
_entity_poly.pdbx_seq_one_letter_code
_entity_poly.pdbx_strand_id
1 'polypeptide(L)'
;MLNSYFGYVNFIQGGIHTMKKRFLSIALTLAMVSSMAVGCGSSKSDSADSKKEEGAKAEASADTESNQILFNGSSTLAPVITSMATTFFDTYGTWDAYDSSLPKEDIAIYVSAGGSGQGTKAVIDGTATFGMVARSVKDEEKEAIKDEKEYQVGIDALTIAVNPANPVNDVLDNLTTEQIVGLFSGEYATWKDLDSSLPDEEVVVITRDINGGAHEVFQKNIMGDTEVKADAIQASSMGELVQDIIDNQYAIGYASFGVANQNEGKVTPLKVNGVAATKENILDGSYIIQRPLLLVGSGDPTDVQQAFLDYVLGDEGQKTIEDMGFIPMK
;
A
#
# COMPACT_ATOMS: atom_id res chain seq x y z
N MET A 1 -16.11 11.86 25.11
CA MET A 1 -15.71 10.56 25.63
C MET A 1 -16.21 9.50 24.67
N LEU A 2 -15.37 9.07 23.74
CA LEU A 2 -15.43 7.74 23.12
C LEU A 2 -14.07 7.49 22.46
N ASN A 3 -13.42 6.45 22.91
CA ASN A 3 -12.04 6.09 22.62
C ASN A 3 -11.85 5.63 21.17
N SER A 4 -10.78 6.14 20.60
CA SER A 4 -10.06 5.59 19.44
C SER A 4 -9.61 4.16 19.71
N TYR A 5 -9.96 3.26 18.77
CA TYR A 5 -9.31 1.96 18.61
C TYR A 5 -8.90 1.82 17.14
N PHE A 6 -7.67 2.17 16.85
CA PHE A 6 -6.96 1.60 15.71
C PHE A 6 -6.35 0.27 16.19
N GLY A 7 -7.04 -0.82 15.86
CA GLY A 7 -6.56 -2.17 16.09
C GLY A 7 -5.84 -2.68 14.85
N TYR A 8 -4.58 -3.00 14.99
CA TYR A 8 -3.86 -3.90 14.08
C TYR A 8 -4.61 -5.23 14.03
N VAL A 9 -5.23 -5.54 12.92
CA VAL A 9 -5.85 -6.86 12.70
C VAL A 9 -4.79 -7.80 12.14
N ASN A 10 -4.11 -8.50 13.04
CA ASN A 10 -3.44 -9.76 12.70
C ASN A 10 -4.53 -10.83 12.58
N PHE A 11 -4.87 -11.20 11.36
CA PHE A 11 -5.81 -12.29 11.10
C PHE A 11 -5.07 -13.63 11.13
N ILE A 12 -5.08 -14.27 12.32
CA ILE A 12 -4.94 -15.72 12.41
C ILE A 12 -6.32 -16.23 12.82
N GLN A 13 -7.07 -16.77 11.88
CA GLN A 13 -8.27 -17.55 12.19
C GLN A 13 -8.14 -18.97 11.65
N GLY A 14 -7.63 -19.84 12.52
CA GLY A 14 -7.94 -21.26 12.44
C GLY A 14 -9.31 -21.50 13.10
N GLY A 15 -10.13 -22.32 12.46
CA GLY A 15 -11.51 -22.59 12.78
C GLY A 15 -11.79 -22.99 14.24
N ILE A 16 -12.87 -22.45 14.78
CA ILE A 16 -13.43 -22.88 16.05
C ILE A 16 -14.56 -23.86 15.77
N HIS A 17 -14.22 -25.12 15.76
CA HIS A 17 -15.20 -26.20 15.97
C HIS A 17 -15.45 -26.34 17.47
N THR A 18 -16.69 -26.18 17.87
CA THR A 18 -17.18 -26.40 19.22
C THR A 18 -16.76 -27.77 19.78
N MET A 19 -15.88 -27.77 20.77
CA MET A 19 -15.68 -28.92 21.63
C MET A 19 -15.81 -28.54 23.11
N LYS A 20 -16.64 -29.33 23.79
CA LYS A 20 -17.02 -29.28 25.21
C LYS A 20 -15.81 -29.32 26.16
N LYS A 21 -15.94 -28.56 27.23
CA LYS A 21 -15.10 -28.46 28.41
C LYS A 21 -14.46 -29.79 28.85
N ARG A 22 -13.14 -29.83 29.01
CA ARG A 22 -12.42 -30.60 30.01
C ARG A 22 -11.21 -29.79 30.46
N PHE A 23 -11.25 -29.37 31.71
CA PHE A 23 -10.12 -28.79 32.45
C PHE A 23 -9.04 -29.86 32.64
N LEU A 24 -7.80 -29.57 32.32
CA LEU A 24 -6.66 -30.25 32.93
C LEU A 24 -5.51 -29.22 33.08
N SER A 25 -5.24 -28.94 34.35
CA SER A 25 -4.11 -28.14 34.82
C SER A 25 -2.82 -28.91 34.63
N ILE A 26 -1.79 -28.28 34.04
CA ILE A 26 -0.40 -28.77 34.13
C ILE A 26 0.51 -27.62 34.55
N ALA A 27 1.21 -27.87 35.62
CA ALA A 27 2.07 -26.96 36.37
C ALA A 27 3.37 -26.63 35.61
N LEU A 28 3.79 -25.38 35.78
CA LEU A 28 5.06 -24.79 35.38
C LEU A 28 6.20 -25.31 36.26
N THR A 29 7.25 -25.90 35.69
CA THR A 29 8.51 -26.09 36.37
C THR A 29 9.64 -25.38 35.66
N LEU A 30 10.12 -24.34 36.31
CA LEU A 30 11.28 -23.55 36.01
C LEU A 30 12.53 -24.32 36.47
N ALA A 31 13.49 -24.54 35.59
CA ALA A 31 14.84 -24.98 36.00
C ALA A 31 15.90 -24.09 35.35
N MET A 32 16.43 -23.16 36.15
CA MET A 32 17.70 -22.49 35.91
C MET A 32 18.87 -23.44 36.18
N VAL A 33 19.83 -23.50 35.25
CA VAL A 33 21.20 -23.93 35.56
C VAL A 33 22.16 -22.95 34.93
N SER A 34 22.80 -22.19 35.81
CA SER A 34 24.01 -21.41 35.55
C SER A 34 25.24 -22.28 35.84
N SER A 35 26.24 -22.28 34.99
CA SER A 35 27.63 -22.45 35.45
C SER A 35 28.64 -21.94 34.39
N MET A 36 29.46 -21.04 34.89
CA MET A 36 30.72 -20.56 34.30
C MET A 36 31.77 -21.66 34.33
N ALA A 37 32.71 -21.69 33.39
CA ALA A 37 34.14 -21.79 33.72
C ALA A 37 35.03 -21.56 32.47
N VAL A 38 36.00 -20.74 32.69
CA VAL A 38 37.18 -20.35 31.94
C VAL A 38 38.14 -21.56 31.78
N GLY A 39 38.88 -21.60 30.64
CA GLY A 39 40.02 -22.50 30.50
C GLY A 39 40.71 -22.36 29.14
N CYS A 40 41.78 -21.58 29.08
CA CYS A 40 42.82 -21.60 28.04
C CYS A 40 43.62 -22.90 28.04
N GLY A 41 44.07 -23.36 26.86
CA GLY A 41 45.12 -24.39 26.79
C GLY A 41 45.37 -24.90 25.37
N SER A 42 46.56 -24.62 24.89
CA SER A 42 47.20 -24.95 23.60
C SER A 42 47.44 -26.45 23.38
N SER A 43 47.52 -26.81 22.13
CA SER A 43 48.46 -27.66 21.39
C SER A 43 48.08 -29.07 20.94
N LYS A 44 48.19 -29.19 19.60
CA LYS A 44 48.77 -30.26 18.74
C LYS A 44 48.14 -31.66 18.65
N SER A 45 47.80 -31.92 17.40
CA SER A 45 48.12 -33.10 16.54
C SER A 45 47.44 -34.45 16.85
N ASP A 46 46.79 -34.97 15.91
CA ASP A 46 46.96 -36.08 14.98
C ASP A 46 45.66 -36.86 14.70
N SER A 47 45.42 -36.95 13.43
CA SER A 47 45.00 -38.07 12.58
C SER A 47 43.69 -38.86 12.88
N ALA A 48 42.88 -38.84 11.84
CA ALA A 48 42.10 -39.93 11.25
C ALA A 48 40.86 -40.48 12.03
N ASP A 49 39.68 -40.26 11.59
CA ASP A 49 38.96 -41.23 10.77
C ASP A 49 37.65 -40.61 10.21
N SER A 50 37.43 -40.88 8.95
CA SER A 50 36.30 -40.47 8.17
C SER A 50 35.06 -41.30 8.54
N LYS A 51 33.98 -40.63 9.02
CA LYS A 51 32.64 -41.11 8.78
C LYS A 51 31.84 -40.02 8.09
N LYS A 52 31.58 -40.24 6.80
CA LYS A 52 30.54 -39.58 6.02
C LYS A 52 29.20 -39.77 6.71
N GLU A 53 28.67 -38.73 7.32
CA GLU A 53 27.22 -38.59 7.46
C GLU A 53 26.70 -38.02 6.16
N GLU A 54 25.99 -38.83 5.42
CA GLU A 54 25.16 -38.40 4.31
C GLU A 54 24.12 -37.44 4.87
N GLY A 55 24.34 -36.14 4.60
CA GLY A 55 23.30 -35.14 4.77
C GLY A 55 22.13 -35.50 3.89
N ALA A 56 21.02 -35.87 4.49
CA ALA A 56 19.74 -35.94 3.82
C ALA A 56 19.47 -34.62 3.13
N LYS A 57 19.70 -34.59 1.83
CA LYS A 57 19.15 -33.58 0.96
C LYS A 57 17.65 -33.66 1.12
N ALA A 58 17.06 -32.70 1.82
CA ALA A 58 15.64 -32.43 1.70
C ALA A 58 15.43 -32.07 0.22
N GLU A 59 14.97 -33.04 -0.56
CA GLU A 59 14.35 -32.76 -1.83
C GLU A 59 13.15 -31.90 -1.49
N ALA A 60 13.23 -30.60 -1.77
CA ALA A 60 12.07 -29.77 -1.89
C ALA A 60 11.21 -30.44 -2.98
N SER A 61 10.11 -31.04 -2.54
CA SER A 61 9.08 -31.52 -3.44
C SER A 61 8.61 -30.28 -4.21
N ALA A 62 8.98 -30.25 -5.49
CA ALA A 62 8.35 -29.41 -6.47
C ALA A 62 6.84 -29.73 -6.47
N ASP A 63 6.04 -28.66 -6.69
CA ASP A 63 4.64 -28.69 -7.09
C ASP A 63 3.61 -29.16 -6.04
N THR A 64 3.42 -28.33 -5.02
CA THR A 64 2.08 -27.87 -4.68
C THR A 64 2.02 -26.39 -5.08
N GLU A 65 1.41 -26.08 -6.20
CA GLU A 65 1.03 -24.70 -6.53
C GLU A 65 0.29 -24.16 -5.31
N SER A 66 0.85 -23.13 -4.71
CA SER A 66 0.23 -22.54 -3.53
C SER A 66 -1.08 -21.88 -3.96
N ASN A 67 -2.22 -22.37 -3.47
CA ASN A 67 -3.54 -21.77 -3.68
C ASN A 67 -3.72 -20.48 -2.86
N GLN A 68 -2.60 -19.86 -2.44
CA GLN A 68 -2.55 -18.59 -1.74
C GLN A 68 -2.24 -17.46 -2.73
N ILE A 69 -2.87 -16.32 -2.52
CA ILE A 69 -2.59 -15.10 -3.29
C ILE A 69 -1.97 -14.07 -2.36
N LEU A 70 -0.77 -13.61 -2.69
CA LEU A 70 -0.01 -12.66 -1.91
C LEU A 70 0.08 -11.32 -2.65
N PHE A 71 -0.49 -10.28 -2.06
CA PHE A 71 -0.40 -8.91 -2.56
C PHE A 71 0.59 -8.09 -1.73
N ASN A 72 1.44 -7.33 -2.40
CA ASN A 72 2.32 -6.36 -1.75
C ASN A 72 2.36 -5.07 -2.56
N GLY A 73 2.52 -3.91 -1.92
CA GLY A 73 2.80 -2.67 -2.65
C GLY A 73 2.01 -1.45 -2.22
N SER A 74 1.35 -0.80 -3.15
CA SER A 74 0.67 0.49 -2.97
C SER A 74 -0.20 0.57 -1.73
N SER A 75 0.10 1.51 -0.83
CA SER A 75 -0.74 1.82 0.33
C SER A 75 -2.10 2.46 -0.03
N THR A 76 -2.25 2.93 -1.27
CA THR A 76 -3.53 3.39 -1.82
C THR A 76 -4.41 2.20 -2.20
N LEU A 77 -3.83 1.16 -2.84
CA LEU A 77 -4.57 -0.03 -3.28
C LEU A 77 -4.78 -1.06 -2.16
N ALA A 78 -3.90 -1.13 -1.17
CA ALA A 78 -3.98 -2.16 -0.14
C ALA A 78 -5.33 -2.19 0.60
N PRO A 79 -5.94 -1.07 1.03
CA PRO A 79 -7.29 -1.09 1.61
C PRO A 79 -8.37 -1.60 0.64
N VAL A 80 -8.25 -1.28 -0.65
CA VAL A 80 -9.20 -1.69 -1.70
C VAL A 80 -9.16 -3.21 -1.89
N ILE A 81 -7.96 -3.75 -2.11
CA ILE A 81 -7.78 -5.20 -2.30
C ILE A 81 -8.13 -5.96 -1.01
N THR A 82 -7.84 -5.40 0.18
CA THR A 82 -8.25 -5.99 1.44
C THR A 82 -9.78 -6.06 1.57
N SER A 83 -10.49 -5.00 1.19
CA SER A 83 -11.96 -4.99 1.18
C SER A 83 -12.53 -6.05 0.24
N MET A 84 -11.99 -6.13 -0.99
CA MET A 84 -12.38 -7.13 -1.97
C MET A 84 -12.10 -8.56 -1.48
N ALA A 85 -10.90 -8.82 -0.95
CA ALA A 85 -10.52 -10.14 -0.44
C ALA A 85 -11.40 -10.57 0.74
N THR A 86 -11.73 -9.63 1.64
CA THR A 86 -12.63 -9.88 2.77
C THR A 86 -14.04 -10.23 2.28
N THR A 87 -14.60 -9.42 1.38
CA THR A 87 -15.93 -9.66 0.83
C THR A 87 -15.99 -10.99 0.06
N PHE A 88 -14.95 -11.29 -0.72
CA PHE A 88 -14.83 -12.54 -1.46
C PHE A 88 -14.80 -13.75 -0.51
N PHE A 89 -13.96 -13.70 0.53
CA PHE A 89 -13.89 -14.75 1.56
C PHE A 89 -15.22 -14.90 2.31
N ASP A 90 -15.81 -13.82 2.77
CA ASP A 90 -17.08 -13.85 3.52
C ASP A 90 -18.24 -14.40 2.69
N THR A 91 -18.19 -14.21 1.36
CA THR A 91 -19.23 -14.69 0.44
C THR A 91 -19.07 -16.16 0.11
N TYR A 92 -17.85 -16.62 -0.15
CA TYR A 92 -17.59 -17.95 -0.72
C TYR A 92 -16.93 -18.93 0.25
N GLY A 93 -16.01 -18.45 1.12
CA GLY A 93 -15.29 -19.25 2.10
C GLY A 93 -14.22 -20.17 1.51
N THR A 94 -14.56 -20.93 0.46
CA THR A 94 -13.66 -21.84 -0.26
C THR A 94 -13.63 -21.55 -1.74
N TRP A 95 -12.55 -21.93 -2.43
CA TRP A 95 -12.41 -21.68 -3.86
C TRP A 95 -13.48 -22.41 -4.69
N ASP A 96 -13.79 -23.68 -4.35
CA ASP A 96 -14.82 -24.46 -5.05
C ASP A 96 -16.25 -23.96 -4.82
N ALA A 97 -16.48 -23.14 -3.80
CA ALA A 97 -17.77 -22.47 -3.62
C ALA A 97 -17.95 -21.28 -4.56
N TYR A 98 -16.85 -20.66 -5.02
CA TYR A 98 -16.87 -19.65 -6.08
C TYR A 98 -17.02 -20.29 -7.45
N ASP A 99 -16.18 -21.29 -7.77
CA ASP A 99 -16.26 -22.08 -9.00
C ASP A 99 -15.92 -23.55 -8.68
N SER A 100 -16.85 -24.46 -9.02
CA SER A 100 -16.75 -25.90 -8.70
C SER A 100 -15.56 -26.61 -9.36
N SER A 101 -14.88 -26.00 -10.33
CA SER A 101 -13.66 -26.51 -10.95
C SER A 101 -12.40 -26.24 -10.12
N LEU A 102 -12.47 -25.30 -9.16
CA LEU A 102 -11.36 -24.89 -8.30
C LEU A 102 -11.16 -25.85 -7.11
N PRO A 103 -10.00 -25.78 -6.42
CA PRO A 103 -9.71 -26.62 -5.27
C PRO A 103 -10.70 -26.46 -4.10
N LYS A 104 -10.97 -27.56 -3.37
CA LYS A 104 -11.80 -27.56 -2.15
C LYS A 104 -11.00 -27.11 -0.93
N GLU A 105 -10.44 -25.94 -1.00
CA GLU A 105 -9.60 -25.34 0.01
C GLU A 105 -10.14 -23.96 0.40
N ASP A 106 -9.82 -23.53 1.63
CA ASP A 106 -10.18 -22.20 2.11
C ASP A 106 -9.51 -21.13 1.23
N ILE A 107 -10.24 -20.05 0.95
CA ILE A 107 -9.68 -18.89 0.25
C ILE A 107 -8.60 -18.26 1.14
N ALA A 108 -7.40 -18.12 0.61
CA ALA A 108 -6.24 -17.57 1.31
C ALA A 108 -5.63 -16.41 0.51
N ILE A 109 -6.03 -15.19 0.85
CA ILE A 109 -5.56 -13.96 0.21
C ILE A 109 -4.95 -13.05 1.27
N TYR A 110 -3.70 -12.63 1.06
CA TYR A 110 -2.95 -11.79 2.00
C TYR A 110 -2.54 -10.49 1.33
N VAL A 111 -2.72 -9.39 2.04
CA VAL A 111 -2.42 -8.05 1.54
C VAL A 111 -1.47 -7.33 2.48
N SER A 112 -0.38 -6.80 1.94
CA SER A 112 0.59 -5.99 2.67
C SER A 112 0.89 -4.69 1.93
N ALA A 113 1.09 -3.60 2.67
CA ALA A 113 1.39 -2.28 2.12
C ALA A 113 2.87 -1.93 2.33
N GLY A 114 3.51 -1.34 1.29
CA GLY A 114 4.91 -0.91 1.37
C GLY A 114 5.28 0.15 0.33
N GLY A 115 4.33 0.54 -0.53
CA GLY A 115 4.56 1.43 -1.66
C GLY A 115 4.71 0.70 -2.99
N SER A 116 4.48 1.41 -4.11
CA SER A 116 4.43 0.80 -5.45
C SER A 116 5.76 0.13 -5.86
N GLY A 117 6.90 0.74 -5.54
CA GLY A 117 8.21 0.15 -5.83
C GLY A 117 8.50 -1.13 -5.04
N GLN A 118 7.96 -1.26 -3.81
CA GLN A 118 8.05 -2.52 -3.07
C GLN A 118 7.14 -3.60 -3.66
N GLY A 119 6.00 -3.19 -4.25
CA GLY A 119 5.11 -4.11 -4.95
C GLY A 119 5.78 -4.75 -6.15
N THR A 120 6.37 -3.96 -7.05
CA THR A 120 7.10 -4.48 -8.22
C THR A 120 8.31 -5.32 -7.79
N LYS A 121 9.07 -4.85 -6.77
CA LYS A 121 10.19 -5.61 -6.23
C LYS A 121 9.75 -6.97 -5.65
N ALA A 122 8.63 -7.04 -4.95
CA ALA A 122 8.14 -8.29 -4.38
C ALA A 122 7.75 -9.32 -5.46
N VAL A 123 7.25 -8.86 -6.62
CA VAL A 123 7.01 -9.73 -7.78
C VAL A 123 8.33 -10.19 -8.41
N ILE A 124 9.31 -9.29 -8.59
CA ILE A 124 10.64 -9.63 -9.10
C ILE A 124 11.32 -10.69 -8.21
N ASP A 125 11.24 -10.52 -6.89
CA ASP A 125 11.84 -11.45 -5.91
C ASP A 125 11.02 -12.75 -5.70
N GLY A 126 9.82 -12.88 -6.33
CA GLY A 126 8.92 -14.02 -6.16
C GLY A 126 8.31 -14.13 -4.76
N THR A 127 8.25 -13.03 -3.99
CA THR A 127 7.68 -12.97 -2.63
C THR A 127 6.24 -12.47 -2.58
N ALA A 128 5.70 -12.01 -3.70
CA ALA A 128 4.30 -11.70 -3.90
C ALA A 128 3.80 -12.28 -5.22
N THR A 129 2.53 -12.68 -5.24
CA THR A 129 1.82 -13.10 -6.46
C THR A 129 1.56 -11.89 -7.34
N PHE A 130 1.06 -10.81 -6.73
CA PHE A 130 0.77 -9.56 -7.42
C PHE A 130 1.35 -8.37 -6.66
N GLY A 131 2.02 -7.49 -7.40
CA GLY A 131 2.42 -6.17 -6.97
C GLY A 131 1.26 -5.18 -7.14
N MET A 132 0.91 -4.48 -6.08
CA MET A 132 -0.03 -3.36 -6.14
C MET A 132 0.72 -2.09 -6.50
N VAL A 133 0.37 -1.45 -7.62
CA VAL A 133 1.10 -0.30 -8.16
C VAL A 133 0.12 0.83 -8.49
N ALA A 134 0.34 2.01 -7.91
CA ALA A 134 -0.47 3.22 -8.16
C ALA A 134 0.35 4.25 -8.95
N ARG A 135 0.89 3.85 -10.07
CA ARG A 135 1.60 4.59 -11.11
C ARG A 135 1.82 3.67 -12.32
N SER A 136 2.35 4.20 -13.41
CA SER A 136 2.86 3.32 -14.48
C SER A 136 4.02 2.47 -13.97
N VAL A 137 4.11 1.22 -14.42
CA VAL A 137 5.29 0.38 -14.17
C VAL A 137 6.46 0.96 -14.96
N LYS A 138 7.63 1.05 -14.34
CA LYS A 138 8.84 1.58 -14.98
C LYS A 138 9.40 0.56 -15.97
N ASP A 139 10.08 1.03 -17.01
CA ASP A 139 10.64 0.13 -18.03
C ASP A 139 11.62 -0.89 -17.42
N GLU A 140 12.48 -0.43 -16.49
CA GLU A 140 13.39 -1.33 -15.77
C GLU A 140 12.68 -2.38 -14.89
N GLU A 141 11.49 -2.06 -14.35
CA GLU A 141 10.68 -3.01 -13.58
C GLU A 141 10.02 -4.02 -14.53
N LYS A 142 9.51 -3.57 -15.68
CA LYS A 142 8.93 -4.45 -16.71
C LYS A 142 9.96 -5.45 -17.24
N GLU A 143 11.18 -4.99 -17.52
CA GLU A 143 12.27 -5.84 -17.98
C GLU A 143 12.73 -6.85 -16.92
N ALA A 144 12.63 -6.49 -15.64
CA ALA A 144 13.03 -7.35 -14.52
C ALA A 144 11.98 -8.39 -14.14
N ILE A 145 10.69 -8.15 -14.42
CA ILE A 145 9.61 -9.09 -14.15
C ILE A 145 9.50 -10.06 -15.33
N LYS A 146 9.72 -11.33 -15.06
CA LYS A 146 9.61 -12.36 -16.10
C LYS A 146 8.16 -12.47 -16.59
N ASP A 147 7.95 -12.42 -17.92
CA ASP A 147 6.63 -12.52 -18.55
C ASP A 147 5.59 -11.58 -17.89
N GLU A 148 5.98 -10.31 -17.73
CA GLU A 148 5.23 -9.29 -17.00
C GLU A 148 3.80 -9.14 -17.52
N LYS A 149 2.86 -9.02 -16.59
CA LYS A 149 1.42 -8.79 -16.82
C LYS A 149 0.93 -7.62 -15.99
N GLU A 150 0.22 -6.71 -16.64
CA GLU A 150 -0.45 -5.58 -15.97
C GLU A 150 -1.98 -5.75 -16.05
N TYR A 151 -2.64 -5.63 -14.90
CA TYR A 151 -4.10 -5.62 -14.79
C TYR A 151 -4.53 -4.28 -14.22
N GLN A 152 -5.08 -3.41 -15.07
CA GLN A 152 -5.58 -2.13 -14.58
C GLN A 152 -6.93 -2.33 -13.90
N VAL A 153 -6.98 -2.00 -12.60
CA VAL A 153 -8.18 -2.19 -11.77
C VAL A 153 -8.97 -0.90 -11.57
N GLY A 154 -8.36 0.25 -11.84
CA GLY A 154 -9.02 1.54 -11.71
C GLY A 154 -8.09 2.69 -12.09
N ILE A 155 -8.59 3.90 -11.88
CA ILE A 155 -7.83 5.15 -12.03
C ILE A 155 -7.92 5.94 -10.73
N ASP A 156 -6.82 6.59 -10.37
CA ASP A 156 -6.72 7.52 -9.25
C ASP A 156 -6.08 8.82 -9.72
N ALA A 157 -6.15 9.84 -8.89
CA ALA A 157 -5.42 11.09 -9.08
C ALA A 157 -4.83 11.55 -7.74
N LEU A 158 -3.87 12.45 -7.79
CA LEU A 158 -3.40 13.14 -6.59
C LEU A 158 -4.01 14.54 -6.55
N THR A 159 -4.84 14.79 -5.56
CA THR A 159 -5.43 16.11 -5.33
C THR A 159 -4.52 16.92 -4.41
N ILE A 160 -4.25 18.17 -4.74
CA ILE A 160 -3.64 19.09 -3.79
C ILE A 160 -4.68 19.37 -2.72
N ALA A 161 -4.37 19.10 -1.48
CA ALA A 161 -5.31 19.19 -0.37
C ALA A 161 -4.71 19.94 0.82
N VAL A 162 -5.58 20.69 1.50
CA VAL A 162 -5.27 21.43 2.71
C VAL A 162 -6.26 21.08 3.83
N ASN A 163 -5.94 21.46 5.05
CA ASN A 163 -6.88 21.38 6.16
C ASN A 163 -8.09 22.29 5.89
N PRO A 164 -9.33 21.92 6.24
CA PRO A 164 -10.51 22.77 6.06
C PRO A 164 -10.43 24.11 6.80
N ALA A 165 -9.69 24.16 7.92
CA ALA A 165 -9.47 25.40 8.67
C ALA A 165 -8.26 26.21 8.17
N ASN A 166 -7.61 25.79 7.09
CA ASN A 166 -6.50 26.56 6.51
C ASN A 166 -7.03 27.87 5.92
N PRO A 167 -6.44 29.04 6.29
CA PRO A 167 -6.89 30.34 5.79
C PRO A 167 -6.85 30.50 4.28
N VAL A 168 -6.09 29.68 3.56
CA VAL A 168 -6.07 29.71 2.09
C VAL A 168 -7.44 29.45 1.49
N ASN A 169 -8.30 28.66 2.15
CA ASN A 169 -9.65 28.34 1.68
C ASN A 169 -10.56 29.57 1.55
N ASP A 170 -10.29 30.65 2.30
CA ASP A 170 -11.06 31.90 2.24
C ASP A 170 -10.59 32.83 1.11
N VAL A 171 -9.42 32.55 0.52
CA VAL A 171 -8.77 33.44 -0.45
C VAL A 171 -8.62 32.78 -1.81
N LEU A 172 -8.21 31.50 -1.86
CA LEU A 172 -7.90 30.76 -3.08
C LEU A 172 -8.56 29.38 -3.06
N ASP A 173 -9.20 29.01 -4.17
CA ASP A 173 -9.71 27.64 -4.41
C ASP A 173 -8.88 26.91 -5.49
N ASN A 174 -7.83 27.58 -5.98
CA ASN A 174 -6.98 27.11 -7.08
C ASN A 174 -5.53 27.52 -6.86
N LEU A 175 -4.61 26.61 -7.20
CA LEU A 175 -3.18 26.88 -7.26
C LEU A 175 -2.66 26.59 -8.67
N THR A 176 -1.76 27.43 -9.16
CA THR A 176 -1.01 27.12 -10.38
C THR A 176 0.12 26.12 -10.08
N THR A 177 0.64 25.47 -11.10
CA THR A 177 1.80 24.56 -10.94
C THR A 177 2.96 25.29 -10.28
N GLU A 178 3.25 26.55 -10.68
CA GLU A 178 4.32 27.36 -10.10
C GLU A 178 4.09 27.63 -8.61
N GLN A 179 2.86 27.92 -8.21
CA GLN A 179 2.52 28.14 -6.80
C GLN A 179 2.67 26.84 -5.98
N ILE A 180 2.27 25.69 -6.54
CA ILE A 180 2.45 24.40 -5.89
C ILE A 180 3.94 24.09 -5.74
N VAL A 181 4.74 24.30 -6.80
CA VAL A 181 6.20 24.12 -6.73
C VAL A 181 6.80 25.04 -5.68
N GLY A 182 6.41 26.34 -5.63
CA GLY A 182 6.90 27.30 -4.63
C GLY A 182 6.61 26.86 -3.19
N LEU A 183 5.40 26.34 -2.92
CA LEU A 183 5.01 25.83 -1.60
C LEU A 183 5.79 24.55 -1.23
N PHE A 184 5.86 23.58 -2.13
CA PHE A 184 6.48 22.29 -1.84
C PHE A 184 8.01 22.33 -1.84
N SER A 185 8.63 23.23 -2.59
CA SER A 185 10.10 23.47 -2.53
C SER A 185 10.54 24.28 -1.31
N GLY A 186 9.60 25.00 -0.66
CA GLY A 186 9.89 25.93 0.43
C GLY A 186 10.33 27.33 -0.04
N GLU A 187 10.20 27.64 -1.34
CA GLU A 187 10.36 29.03 -1.84
C GLU A 187 9.34 29.95 -1.18
N TYR A 188 8.10 29.48 -1.01
CA TYR A 188 7.08 30.11 -0.18
C TYR A 188 7.14 29.44 1.20
N ALA A 189 7.86 30.07 2.14
CA ALA A 189 8.04 29.53 3.48
C ALA A 189 6.79 29.73 4.34
N THR A 190 6.04 30.81 4.10
CA THR A 190 4.80 31.14 4.79
C THR A 190 3.63 31.24 3.83
N TRP A 191 2.41 31.09 4.33
CA TRP A 191 1.20 31.31 3.54
C TRP A 191 1.10 32.72 2.96
N LYS A 192 1.68 33.71 3.66
CA LYS A 192 1.77 35.11 3.19
C LYS A 192 2.68 35.30 1.97
N ASP A 193 3.65 34.41 1.78
CA ASP A 193 4.50 34.44 0.56
C ASP A 193 3.71 34.04 -0.68
N LEU A 194 2.68 33.20 -0.51
CA LEU A 194 1.76 32.82 -1.59
C LEU A 194 0.78 33.96 -1.93
N ASP A 195 0.20 34.59 -0.90
CA ASP A 195 -0.69 35.75 -1.06
C ASP A 195 -0.61 36.64 0.18
N SER A 196 -0.38 37.94 -0.03
CA SER A 196 -0.16 38.91 1.04
C SER A 196 -1.34 39.11 2.01
N SER A 197 -2.53 38.66 1.66
CA SER A 197 -3.72 38.65 2.51
C SER A 197 -3.79 37.46 3.47
N LEU A 198 -2.95 36.44 3.27
CA LEU A 198 -2.84 35.27 4.13
C LEU A 198 -1.94 35.57 5.35
N PRO A 199 -2.06 34.79 6.43
CA PRO A 199 -1.26 34.97 7.62
C PRO A 199 0.22 34.65 7.39
N ASP A 200 1.07 35.26 8.21
CA ASP A 200 2.52 35.00 8.26
C ASP A 200 2.80 33.77 9.11
N GLU A 201 2.25 32.64 8.65
CA GLU A 201 2.33 31.33 9.31
C GLU A 201 3.06 30.35 8.38
N GLU A 202 3.88 29.50 8.95
CA GLU A 202 4.71 28.55 8.21
C GLU A 202 3.83 27.55 7.42
N VAL A 203 4.23 27.28 6.17
CA VAL A 203 3.61 26.21 5.35
C VAL A 203 4.15 24.87 5.79
N VAL A 204 3.29 24.03 6.35
CA VAL A 204 3.62 22.66 6.73
C VAL A 204 3.40 21.75 5.53
N VAL A 205 4.50 21.38 4.86
CA VAL A 205 4.46 20.50 3.68
C VAL A 205 4.44 19.05 4.11
N ILE A 206 3.44 18.31 3.63
CA ILE A 206 3.30 16.88 3.86
C ILE A 206 3.42 16.12 2.53
N THR A 207 4.37 15.22 2.46
CA THR A 207 4.68 14.42 1.28
C THR A 207 4.65 12.92 1.60
N ARG A 208 4.64 12.09 0.59
CA ARG A 208 4.91 10.66 0.73
C ARG A 208 6.42 10.43 0.79
N ASP A 209 6.80 9.30 1.35
CA ASP A 209 8.18 8.83 1.26
C ASP A 209 8.63 8.82 -0.21
N ILE A 210 9.91 9.10 -0.44
CA ILE A 210 10.47 9.30 -1.80
C ILE A 210 10.40 8.04 -2.68
N ASN A 211 10.25 6.85 -2.06
CA ASN A 211 10.07 5.57 -2.77
C ASN A 211 8.59 5.27 -3.04
N GLY A 212 7.70 6.12 -2.57
CA GLY A 212 6.26 5.97 -2.75
C GLY A 212 5.82 6.32 -4.17
N GLY A 213 5.03 5.45 -4.82
CA GLY A 213 4.51 5.74 -6.17
C GLY A 213 3.73 7.05 -6.29
N ALA A 214 3.14 7.53 -5.19
CA ALA A 214 2.49 8.85 -5.19
C ALA A 214 3.51 9.99 -5.25
N HIS A 215 4.64 9.88 -4.54
CA HIS A 215 5.72 10.86 -4.65
C HIS A 215 6.28 10.91 -6.07
N GLU A 216 6.55 9.76 -6.67
CA GLU A 216 7.05 9.69 -8.07
C GLU A 216 6.09 10.37 -9.06
N VAL A 217 4.77 10.17 -8.91
CA VAL A 217 3.75 10.81 -9.77
C VAL A 217 3.71 12.32 -9.55
N PHE A 218 3.75 12.77 -8.28
CA PHE A 218 3.76 14.19 -7.94
C PHE A 218 5.03 14.87 -8.44
N GLN A 219 6.20 14.27 -8.21
CA GLN A 219 7.49 14.77 -8.70
C GLN A 219 7.48 14.94 -10.21
N LYS A 220 7.05 13.92 -10.94
CA LYS A 220 7.03 13.93 -12.42
C LYS A 220 6.08 14.98 -12.99
N ASN A 221 4.87 15.10 -12.44
CA ASN A 221 3.80 15.89 -13.07
C ASN A 221 3.75 17.35 -12.58
N ILE A 222 4.30 17.62 -11.38
CA ILE A 222 4.26 18.96 -10.76
C ILE A 222 5.65 19.52 -10.51
N MET A 223 6.51 18.80 -9.78
CA MET A 223 7.78 19.35 -9.33
C MET A 223 8.85 19.41 -10.45
N GLY A 224 8.77 18.50 -11.44
CA GLY A 224 9.79 18.40 -12.49
C GLY A 224 11.17 18.13 -11.89
N ASP A 225 12.13 19.02 -12.16
CA ASP A 225 13.50 18.94 -11.65
C ASP A 225 13.66 19.60 -10.24
N THR A 226 12.61 20.23 -9.72
CA THR A 226 12.63 20.89 -8.40
C THR A 226 12.32 19.88 -7.31
N GLU A 227 13.17 19.81 -6.30
CA GLU A 227 12.96 18.88 -5.16
C GLU A 227 11.97 19.45 -4.14
N VAL A 228 11.23 18.54 -3.49
CA VAL A 228 10.44 18.90 -2.29
C VAL A 228 11.40 19.29 -1.17
N LYS A 229 11.04 20.31 -0.35
CA LYS A 229 11.89 20.79 0.78
C LYS A 229 12.28 19.62 1.69
N ALA A 230 13.53 19.64 2.18
CA ALA A 230 14.12 18.52 2.90
C ALA A 230 13.47 18.24 4.27
N ASP A 231 12.85 19.25 4.86
CA ASP A 231 12.16 19.20 6.15
C ASP A 231 10.65 18.93 6.03
N ALA A 232 10.16 18.60 4.82
CA ALA A 232 8.78 18.15 4.63
C ALA A 232 8.49 16.88 5.45
N ILE A 233 7.31 16.83 6.04
CA ILE A 233 6.86 15.64 6.77
C ILE A 233 6.62 14.52 5.75
N GLN A 234 7.30 13.37 5.92
CA GLN A 234 7.20 12.23 5.04
C GLN A 234 6.29 11.16 5.64
N ALA A 235 5.07 11.08 5.12
CA ALA A 235 4.11 10.06 5.52
C ALA A 235 4.44 8.69 4.88
N SER A 236 4.41 7.63 5.66
CA SER A 236 4.69 6.25 5.23
C SER A 236 3.57 5.65 4.40
N SER A 237 2.35 6.19 4.50
CA SER A 237 1.16 5.74 3.78
C SER A 237 0.31 6.91 3.29
N MET A 238 -0.59 6.64 2.34
CA MET A 238 -1.53 7.67 1.88
C MET A 238 -2.55 8.05 2.97
N GLY A 239 -2.95 7.09 3.80
CA GLY A 239 -3.83 7.37 4.94
C GLY A 239 -3.16 8.27 5.99
N GLU A 240 -1.89 8.05 6.30
CA GLU A 240 -1.10 8.90 7.19
C GLU A 240 -0.96 10.32 6.62
N LEU A 241 -0.63 10.47 5.33
CA LEU A 241 -0.56 11.78 4.68
C LEU A 241 -1.85 12.58 4.85
N VAL A 242 -3.00 11.95 4.62
CA VAL A 242 -4.30 12.60 4.80
C VAL A 242 -4.56 12.93 6.27
N GLN A 243 -4.19 12.04 7.20
CA GLN A 243 -4.33 12.30 8.63
C GLN A 243 -3.46 13.47 9.09
N ASP A 244 -2.23 13.56 8.61
CA ASP A 244 -1.32 14.67 8.93
C ASP A 244 -1.86 16.03 8.42
N ILE A 245 -2.54 16.04 7.24
CA ILE A 245 -3.26 17.24 6.77
C ILE A 245 -4.42 17.59 7.71
N ILE A 246 -5.19 16.60 8.16
CA ILE A 246 -6.32 16.80 9.08
C ILE A 246 -5.83 17.38 10.42
N ASP A 247 -4.70 16.91 10.92
CA ASP A 247 -4.19 17.25 12.25
C ASP A 247 -3.47 18.60 12.28
N ASN A 248 -3.14 19.20 11.12
CA ASN A 248 -2.42 20.47 11.05
C ASN A 248 -3.16 21.51 10.20
N GLN A 249 -3.57 22.60 10.82
CA GLN A 249 -4.31 23.71 10.18
C GLN A 249 -3.55 24.33 9.00
N TYR A 250 -2.23 24.42 9.08
CA TYR A 250 -1.38 25.06 8.05
C TYR A 250 -0.75 24.07 7.09
N ALA A 251 -1.24 22.82 7.09
CA ALA A 251 -0.74 21.78 6.21
C ALA A 251 -1.23 21.94 4.77
N ILE A 252 -0.33 21.55 3.86
CA ILE A 252 -0.61 21.24 2.45
C ILE A 252 0.02 19.90 2.10
N GLY A 253 -0.66 19.09 1.31
CA GLY A 253 -0.17 17.82 0.83
C GLY A 253 -0.86 17.41 -0.47
N TYR A 254 -0.51 16.24 -0.99
CA TYR A 254 -1.18 15.66 -2.15
C TYR A 254 -1.88 14.35 -1.75
N ALA A 255 -3.18 14.41 -1.57
CA ALA A 255 -4.00 13.25 -1.23
C ALA A 255 -4.37 12.45 -2.48
N SER A 256 -4.47 11.11 -2.37
CA SER A 256 -5.17 10.31 -3.38
C SER A 256 -6.63 10.76 -3.48
N PHE A 257 -7.15 10.89 -4.70
CA PHE A 257 -8.54 11.27 -4.97
C PHE A 257 -9.52 10.36 -4.22
N GLY A 258 -9.33 9.04 -4.31
CA GLY A 258 -10.18 8.09 -3.58
C GLY A 258 -10.09 8.27 -2.07
N VAL A 259 -8.89 8.46 -1.50
CA VAL A 259 -8.72 8.66 -0.05
C VAL A 259 -9.26 10.03 0.41
N ALA A 260 -9.13 11.08 -0.43
CA ALA A 260 -9.73 12.38 -0.16
C ALA A 260 -11.27 12.28 -0.11
N ASN A 261 -11.89 11.55 -1.06
CA ASN A 261 -13.34 11.32 -1.07
C ASN A 261 -13.83 10.56 0.18
N GLN A 262 -13.07 9.55 0.64
CA GLN A 262 -13.36 8.85 1.91
C GLN A 262 -13.27 9.78 3.14
N ASN A 263 -12.58 10.91 3.02
CA ASN A 263 -12.40 11.92 4.06
C ASN A 263 -13.05 13.26 3.67
N GLU A 264 -14.15 13.23 2.93
CA GLU A 264 -14.91 14.42 2.56
C GLU A 264 -15.24 15.27 3.79
N GLY A 265 -15.03 16.58 3.66
CA GLY A 265 -15.19 17.56 4.74
C GLY A 265 -14.07 17.57 5.80
N LYS A 266 -13.13 16.63 5.78
CA LYS A 266 -11.96 16.61 6.67
C LYS A 266 -10.71 17.16 6.00
N VAL A 267 -10.66 17.14 4.67
CA VAL A 267 -9.66 17.82 3.85
C VAL A 267 -10.37 18.62 2.77
N THR A 268 -9.74 19.69 2.31
CA THR A 268 -10.24 20.54 1.21
C THR A 268 -9.33 20.39 0.00
N PRO A 269 -9.81 19.72 -1.08
CA PRO A 269 -9.08 19.68 -2.34
C PRO A 269 -9.08 21.07 -3.02
N LEU A 270 -7.91 21.49 -3.51
CA LEU A 270 -7.76 22.69 -4.32
C LEU A 270 -7.68 22.32 -5.80
N LYS A 271 -8.17 23.20 -6.66
CA LYS A 271 -7.99 23.09 -8.12
C LYS A 271 -6.51 23.23 -8.47
N VAL A 272 -6.09 22.60 -9.55
CA VAL A 272 -4.76 22.72 -10.13
C VAL A 272 -4.89 23.35 -11.52
N ASN A 273 -4.27 24.50 -11.73
CA ASN A 273 -4.37 25.25 -13.00
C ASN A 273 -5.81 25.52 -13.45
N GLY A 274 -6.72 25.78 -12.48
CA GLY A 274 -8.14 26.02 -12.73
C GLY A 274 -8.99 24.74 -12.88
N VAL A 275 -8.39 23.54 -12.85
CA VAL A 275 -9.09 22.26 -13.03
C VAL A 275 -9.27 21.55 -11.69
N ALA A 276 -10.51 21.22 -11.34
CA ALA A 276 -10.82 20.44 -10.15
C ALA A 276 -10.55 18.95 -10.40
N ALA A 277 -10.11 18.24 -9.36
CA ALA A 277 -10.04 16.79 -9.39
C ALA A 277 -11.46 16.20 -9.29
N THR A 278 -12.09 16.01 -10.43
CA THR A 278 -13.38 15.32 -10.57
C THR A 278 -13.23 14.08 -11.43
N LYS A 279 -14.18 13.14 -11.32
CA LYS A 279 -14.19 11.92 -12.15
C LYS A 279 -14.08 12.27 -13.64
N GLU A 280 -14.83 13.27 -14.10
CA GLU A 280 -14.86 13.72 -15.48
C GLU A 280 -13.49 14.28 -15.92
N ASN A 281 -12.92 15.21 -15.16
CA ASN A 281 -11.65 15.85 -15.48
C ASN A 281 -10.45 14.90 -15.39
N ILE A 282 -10.56 13.86 -14.55
CA ILE A 282 -9.54 12.81 -14.48
C ILE A 282 -9.65 11.89 -15.70
N LEU A 283 -10.87 11.49 -16.09
CA LEU A 283 -11.08 10.59 -17.23
C LEU A 283 -10.77 11.25 -18.58
N ASP A 284 -11.06 12.53 -18.76
CA ASP A 284 -10.77 13.25 -20.02
C ASP A 284 -9.31 13.75 -20.10
N GLY A 285 -8.54 13.57 -19.01
CA GLY A 285 -7.13 13.96 -18.94
C GLY A 285 -6.87 15.43 -18.68
N SER A 286 -7.90 16.26 -18.45
CA SER A 286 -7.73 17.67 -18.12
C SER A 286 -7.13 17.89 -16.73
N TYR A 287 -7.36 16.96 -15.78
CA TYR A 287 -6.66 16.96 -14.50
C TYR A 287 -5.30 16.23 -14.62
N ILE A 288 -4.23 16.99 -14.46
CA ILE A 288 -2.87 16.56 -14.87
C ILE A 288 -2.18 15.54 -13.96
N ILE A 289 -2.66 15.32 -12.73
CA ILE A 289 -1.99 14.43 -11.74
C ILE A 289 -2.75 13.11 -11.60
N GLN A 290 -3.09 12.50 -12.72
CA GLN A 290 -3.75 11.18 -12.74
C GLN A 290 -2.74 10.03 -12.78
N ARG A 291 -3.19 8.85 -12.34
CA ARG A 291 -2.38 7.64 -12.31
C ARG A 291 -3.22 6.37 -12.43
N PRO A 292 -2.73 5.32 -13.09
CA PRO A 292 -3.38 4.03 -13.09
C PRO A 292 -3.26 3.35 -11.74
N LEU A 293 -4.24 2.53 -11.40
CA LEU A 293 -4.19 1.55 -10.32
C LEU A 293 -4.01 0.17 -10.95
N LEU A 294 -2.87 -0.46 -10.70
CA LEU A 294 -2.45 -1.68 -11.37
C LEU A 294 -2.20 -2.81 -10.37
N LEU A 295 -2.57 -4.02 -10.78
CA LEU A 295 -1.99 -5.25 -10.27
C LEU A 295 -0.96 -5.75 -11.29
N VAL A 296 0.24 -6.08 -10.83
CA VAL A 296 1.35 -6.52 -11.68
C VAL A 296 1.73 -7.92 -11.27
N GLY A 297 1.79 -8.84 -12.22
CA GLY A 297 2.14 -10.25 -12.00
C GLY A 297 3.26 -10.73 -12.90
N SER A 298 3.76 -11.94 -12.64
CA SER A 298 4.79 -12.64 -13.43
C SER A 298 4.20 -13.92 -14.02
N GLY A 299 4.19 -14.03 -15.34
CA GLY A 299 3.60 -15.16 -16.06
C GLY A 299 2.07 -15.15 -16.09
N ASP A 300 1.51 -16.23 -16.58
CA ASP A 300 0.06 -16.40 -16.58
C ASP A 300 -0.44 -16.79 -15.17
N PRO A 301 -1.58 -16.25 -14.72
CA PRO A 301 -2.13 -16.57 -13.41
C PRO A 301 -2.59 -18.04 -13.35
N THR A 302 -2.47 -18.65 -12.18
CA THR A 302 -3.11 -19.96 -11.89
C THR A 302 -4.63 -19.80 -11.85
N ASP A 303 -5.36 -20.93 -11.86
CA ASP A 303 -6.83 -20.89 -11.86
C ASP A 303 -7.42 -20.10 -10.68
N VAL A 304 -6.86 -20.25 -9.46
CA VAL A 304 -7.31 -19.47 -8.28
C VAL A 304 -6.94 -17.99 -8.37
N GLN A 305 -5.78 -17.67 -8.94
CA GLN A 305 -5.36 -16.30 -9.17
C GLN A 305 -6.25 -15.62 -10.21
N GLN A 306 -6.57 -16.33 -11.30
CA GLN A 306 -7.48 -15.84 -12.34
C GLN A 306 -8.89 -15.62 -11.77
N ALA A 307 -9.39 -16.55 -10.97
CA ALA A 307 -10.70 -16.42 -10.33
C ALA A 307 -10.81 -15.14 -9.49
N PHE A 308 -9.80 -14.82 -8.69
CA PHE A 308 -9.81 -13.57 -7.92
C PHE A 308 -9.59 -12.34 -8.81
N LEU A 309 -8.76 -12.41 -9.85
CA LEU A 309 -8.62 -11.32 -10.83
C LEU A 309 -9.95 -11.05 -11.55
N ASP A 310 -10.68 -12.10 -11.94
CA ASP A 310 -11.99 -11.96 -12.58
C ASP A 310 -13.01 -11.29 -11.65
N TYR A 311 -12.97 -11.60 -10.36
CA TYR A 311 -13.76 -10.91 -9.34
C TYR A 311 -13.37 -9.43 -9.23
N VAL A 312 -12.07 -9.12 -9.11
CA VAL A 312 -11.56 -7.73 -9.00
C VAL A 312 -11.94 -6.89 -10.21
N LEU A 313 -11.85 -7.46 -11.42
CA LEU A 313 -12.15 -6.80 -12.69
C LEU A 313 -13.64 -6.89 -13.07
N GLY A 314 -14.40 -7.71 -12.37
CA GLY A 314 -15.84 -7.88 -12.53
C GLY A 314 -16.65 -6.77 -11.87
N ASP A 315 -17.97 -6.84 -12.00
CA ASP A 315 -18.88 -5.77 -11.54
C ASP A 315 -18.80 -5.52 -10.04
N GLU A 316 -18.64 -6.56 -9.21
CA GLU A 316 -18.53 -6.46 -7.75
C GLU A 316 -17.22 -5.78 -7.32
N GLY A 317 -16.10 -6.16 -7.92
CA GLY A 317 -14.82 -5.53 -7.69
C GLY A 317 -14.81 -4.07 -8.15
N GLN A 318 -15.36 -3.78 -9.32
CA GLN A 318 -15.44 -2.43 -9.86
C GLN A 318 -16.38 -1.54 -9.04
N LYS A 319 -17.47 -2.12 -8.52
CA LYS A 319 -18.31 -1.41 -7.54
C LYS A 319 -17.53 -1.08 -6.26
N THR A 320 -16.69 -1.98 -5.76
CA THR A 320 -15.84 -1.71 -4.60
C THR A 320 -14.87 -0.56 -4.87
N ILE A 321 -14.26 -0.49 -6.08
CA ILE A 321 -13.43 0.64 -6.51
C ILE A 321 -14.21 1.96 -6.41
N GLU A 322 -15.45 2.00 -6.93
CA GLU A 322 -16.30 3.19 -6.92
C GLU A 322 -16.76 3.55 -5.49
N ASP A 323 -17.22 2.57 -4.71
CA ASP A 323 -17.67 2.76 -3.33
C ASP A 323 -16.55 3.30 -2.42
N MET A 324 -15.28 2.97 -2.74
CA MET A 324 -14.11 3.51 -2.07
C MET A 324 -13.59 4.84 -2.66
N GLY A 325 -14.37 5.48 -3.53
CA GLY A 325 -14.12 6.82 -4.05
C GLY A 325 -13.11 6.90 -5.19
N PHE A 326 -12.65 5.76 -5.72
CA PHE A 326 -11.79 5.69 -6.90
C PHE A 326 -12.61 5.62 -8.19
N ILE A 327 -11.96 5.67 -9.33
CA ILE A 327 -12.61 5.63 -10.63
C ILE A 327 -12.49 4.21 -11.20
N PRO A 328 -13.61 3.49 -11.38
CA PRO A 328 -13.60 2.15 -11.96
C PRO A 328 -13.27 2.19 -13.46
N MET A 329 -12.91 1.00 -14.01
CA MET A 329 -12.62 0.80 -15.43
C MET A 329 -13.89 0.62 -16.29
N LYS A 330 -15.03 0.38 -15.66
CA LYS A 330 -16.32 0.14 -16.34
C LYS A 330 -17.39 1.10 -15.83
#